data_24feed9499027a0bac654d93c5017d27
#
_entry.id   24feed9499027a0bac654d93c5017d27
#
_cell.length_a   1.000
_cell.length_b   1.000
_cell.length_c   1.000
_cell.angle_alpha   90.00
_cell.angle_beta   90.00
_cell.angle_gamma   90.00
#
_symmetry.space_group_name_H-M   'P 1'
#
loop_
_entity.id
_entity.type
_entity.pdbx_description
1 polymer ?
#
loop_
_entity_poly.entity_id
_entity_poly.type
_entity_poly.pdbx_seq_one_letter_code
_entity_poly.pdbx_strand_id
1 'polypeptide(L)'
;MEWKEKIEELANEVMKHLGPFYTEKVYEEAFMHELRLNKIPYERQRNIEIIYKGYSIGIRTADCIINPGKREEEFLVEMKRDTQIKKTFIMQGEVYLISLNIERGCILNFNKSKGIVEIEEIKKPERKWRYEIALPGKKSKKGIKEILLESGKEVMDYLGTEFQYYKEPEEIYINAVGVELRLKGINFHSVTYPVLYKGQKVDEYPYNYIFEDGSTANIFVYKSSKDIDEEAEILKMYNKIFGIKKGYILALPSNEKDDVVVREVES
;
A
#
# COMPACT_ATOMS: atom_id res chain seq x y z
N MET A 1 -9.55 11.82 -27.99
CA MET A 1 -8.53 12.75 -27.46
C MET A 1 -7.53 11.89 -26.69
N GLU A 2 -6.27 12.05 -26.95
CA GLU A 2 -5.25 11.31 -26.18
C GLU A 2 -5.02 12.07 -24.88
N TRP A 3 -5.52 11.53 -23.77
CA TRP A 3 -5.50 12.23 -22.47
C TRP A 3 -4.10 12.59 -22.02
N LYS A 4 -3.10 11.76 -22.33
CA LYS A 4 -1.70 12.01 -21.97
C LYS A 4 -1.22 13.38 -22.44
N GLU A 5 -1.40 13.69 -23.72
CA GLU A 5 -0.97 14.98 -24.31
C GLU A 5 -1.68 16.16 -23.67
N LYS A 6 -2.99 16.03 -23.42
CA LYS A 6 -3.76 17.12 -22.79
C LYS A 6 -3.37 17.34 -21.34
N ILE A 7 -3.13 16.29 -20.58
CA ILE A 7 -2.66 16.36 -19.20
C ILE A 7 -1.27 17.00 -19.15
N GLU A 8 -0.38 16.62 -20.06
CA GLU A 8 0.96 17.20 -20.15
C GLU A 8 0.93 18.69 -20.46
N GLU A 9 0.09 19.13 -21.40
CA GLU A 9 -0.13 20.55 -21.69
C GLU A 9 -0.55 21.33 -20.44
N LEU A 10 -1.58 20.85 -19.72
CA LEU A 10 -2.10 21.51 -18.52
C LEU A 10 -1.09 21.52 -17.38
N ALA A 11 -0.39 20.43 -17.17
CA ALA A 11 0.61 20.33 -16.12
C ALA A 11 1.84 21.21 -16.40
N ASN A 12 2.23 21.36 -17.67
CA ASN A 12 3.29 22.27 -18.05
C ASN A 12 2.90 23.73 -17.82
N GLU A 13 1.64 24.10 -18.04
CA GLU A 13 1.14 25.44 -17.70
C GLU A 13 1.21 25.69 -16.18
N VAL A 14 0.84 24.72 -15.36
CA VAL A 14 1.01 24.78 -13.90
C VAL A 14 2.50 24.94 -13.53
N MET A 15 3.39 24.12 -14.08
CA MET A 15 4.82 24.17 -13.77
C MET A 15 5.45 25.51 -14.19
N LYS A 16 5.06 26.06 -15.33
CA LYS A 16 5.51 27.35 -15.85
C LYS A 16 5.18 28.50 -14.90
N HIS A 17 4.00 28.47 -14.28
CA HIS A 17 3.54 29.53 -13.37
C HIS A 17 4.07 29.38 -11.95
N LEU A 18 4.16 28.15 -11.44
CA LEU A 18 4.53 27.88 -10.05
C LEU A 18 6.04 27.62 -9.87
N GLY A 19 6.71 27.04 -10.87
CA GLY A 19 8.07 26.54 -10.72
C GLY A 19 8.13 25.31 -9.80
N PRO A 20 9.34 24.84 -9.37
CA PRO A 20 9.52 23.53 -8.74
C PRO A 20 9.46 23.50 -7.21
N PHE A 21 9.15 24.61 -6.52
CA PHE A 21 9.42 24.72 -5.08
C PHE A 21 8.22 24.48 -4.15
N TYR A 22 7.04 24.32 -4.68
CA TYR A 22 5.83 24.13 -3.87
C TYR A 22 5.65 22.66 -3.46
N THR A 23 4.72 22.40 -2.53
CA THR A 23 4.33 21.04 -2.11
C THR A 23 3.47 20.36 -3.16
N GLU A 24 3.37 19.04 -3.13
CA GLU A 24 2.50 18.25 -4.01
C GLU A 24 1.07 18.76 -4.04
N LYS A 25 0.52 19.06 -2.86
CA LYS A 25 -0.83 19.61 -2.71
C LYS A 25 -1.06 20.91 -3.51
N VAL A 26 -0.06 21.78 -3.62
CA VAL A 26 -0.19 23.04 -4.39
C VAL A 26 -0.28 22.74 -5.88
N TYR A 27 0.50 21.80 -6.39
CA TYR A 27 0.42 21.38 -7.80
C TYR A 27 -0.90 20.69 -8.09
N GLU A 28 -1.39 19.84 -7.19
CA GLU A 28 -2.70 19.22 -7.29
C GLU A 28 -3.81 20.27 -7.42
N GLU A 29 -3.86 21.27 -6.52
CA GLU A 29 -4.86 22.34 -6.56
C GLU A 29 -4.79 23.15 -7.86
N ALA A 30 -3.58 23.48 -8.32
CA ALA A 30 -3.39 24.23 -9.55
C ALA A 30 -3.80 23.41 -10.79
N PHE A 31 -3.47 22.11 -10.82
CA PHE A 31 -3.88 21.23 -11.90
C PHE A 31 -5.42 21.05 -11.96
N MET A 32 -6.09 20.92 -10.80
CA MET A 32 -7.55 20.92 -10.74
C MET A 32 -8.15 22.23 -11.25
N HIS A 33 -7.45 23.35 -11.03
CA HIS A 33 -7.89 24.64 -11.57
C HIS A 33 -7.77 24.67 -13.10
N GLU A 34 -6.68 24.17 -13.68
CA GLU A 34 -6.50 24.04 -15.12
C GLU A 34 -7.57 23.15 -15.76
N LEU A 35 -7.94 22.04 -15.15
CA LEU A 35 -9.05 21.19 -15.61
C LEU A 35 -10.35 21.97 -15.69
N ARG A 36 -10.66 22.81 -14.66
CA ARG A 36 -11.87 23.66 -14.66
C ARG A 36 -11.86 24.71 -15.75
N LEU A 37 -10.73 25.39 -15.95
CA LEU A 37 -10.58 26.40 -17.00
C LEU A 37 -10.79 25.80 -18.39
N ASN A 38 -10.36 24.57 -18.58
CA ASN A 38 -10.51 23.82 -19.83
C ASN A 38 -11.84 23.06 -19.94
N LYS A 39 -12.75 23.21 -18.96
CA LYS A 39 -14.07 22.56 -18.91
C LYS A 39 -13.99 21.03 -19.01
N ILE A 40 -12.94 20.44 -18.45
CA ILE A 40 -12.73 19.00 -18.38
C ILE A 40 -13.40 18.47 -17.11
N PRO A 41 -14.40 17.57 -17.20
CA PRO A 41 -15.01 16.98 -16.03
C PRO A 41 -14.00 16.11 -15.29
N TYR A 42 -13.97 16.23 -13.98
CA TYR A 42 -13.12 15.41 -13.12
C TYR A 42 -13.75 15.15 -11.76
N GLU A 43 -13.33 14.09 -11.12
CA GLU A 43 -13.58 13.81 -9.71
C GLU A 43 -12.25 13.81 -8.98
N ARG A 44 -12.20 14.48 -7.85
CA ARG A 44 -11.00 14.64 -7.04
C ARG A 44 -11.10 13.76 -5.80
N GLN A 45 -9.97 13.19 -5.41
CA GLN A 45 -9.82 12.43 -4.17
C GLN A 45 -10.92 11.39 -3.96
N ARG A 46 -11.16 10.56 -5.00
CA ARG A 46 -12.09 9.44 -4.91
C ARG A 46 -11.56 8.38 -3.97
N ASN A 47 -12.35 8.01 -2.97
CA ASN A 47 -12.03 6.85 -2.13
C ASN A 47 -12.07 5.56 -2.97
N ILE A 48 -11.02 4.78 -2.84
CA ILE A 48 -10.83 3.51 -3.54
C ILE A 48 -10.73 2.40 -2.52
N GLU A 49 -11.56 1.40 -2.66
CA GLU A 49 -11.42 0.14 -1.95
C GLU A 49 -10.32 -0.69 -2.63
N ILE A 50 -9.21 -0.93 -1.92
CA ILE A 50 -8.10 -1.71 -2.46
C ILE A 50 -8.46 -3.18 -2.40
N ILE A 51 -8.48 -3.81 -3.59
CA ILE A 51 -8.84 -5.21 -3.73
C ILE A 51 -7.59 -6.06 -3.95
N TYR A 52 -7.44 -7.08 -3.11
CA TYR A 52 -6.40 -8.08 -3.20
C TYR A 52 -7.00 -9.48 -3.30
N LYS A 53 -6.79 -10.17 -4.42
CA LYS A 53 -7.35 -11.50 -4.68
C LYS A 53 -8.88 -11.61 -4.43
N GLY A 54 -9.62 -10.52 -4.74
CA GLY A 54 -11.05 -10.42 -4.54
C GLY A 54 -11.49 -9.96 -3.14
N TYR A 55 -10.57 -9.72 -2.23
CA TYR A 55 -10.86 -9.24 -0.87
C TYR A 55 -10.48 -7.77 -0.71
N SER A 56 -11.33 -7.01 -0.02
CA SER A 56 -10.99 -5.66 0.39
C SER A 56 -9.95 -5.69 1.51
N ILE A 57 -8.86 -4.96 1.31
CA ILE A 57 -7.75 -4.89 2.26
C ILE A 57 -7.54 -3.50 2.85
N GLY A 58 -8.36 -2.54 2.46
CA GLY A 58 -8.36 -1.18 3.00
C GLY A 58 -8.84 -0.16 1.98
N ILE A 59 -8.88 1.10 2.41
CA ILE A 59 -9.32 2.22 1.57
C ILE A 59 -8.15 3.17 1.34
N ARG A 60 -8.01 3.64 0.10
CA ARG A 60 -7.08 4.69 -0.29
C ARG A 60 -7.81 5.73 -1.13
N THR A 61 -7.11 6.79 -1.51
CA THR A 61 -7.71 7.89 -2.25
C THR A 61 -6.92 8.10 -3.53
N ALA A 62 -7.60 8.08 -4.67
CA ALA A 62 -7.01 8.48 -5.95
C ALA A 62 -7.04 9.99 -6.09
N ASP A 63 -5.99 10.59 -6.62
CA ASP A 63 -5.88 12.05 -6.70
C ASP A 63 -6.92 12.64 -7.65
N CYS A 64 -7.03 12.09 -8.87
CA CYS A 64 -7.96 12.61 -9.86
C CYS A 64 -8.41 11.53 -10.85
N ILE A 65 -9.71 11.57 -11.18
CA ILE A 65 -10.29 10.77 -12.27
C ILE A 65 -10.95 11.73 -13.25
N ILE A 66 -10.50 11.70 -14.48
CA ILE A 66 -11.06 12.50 -15.59
C ILE A 66 -12.26 11.75 -16.17
N ASN A 67 -13.28 12.50 -16.60
CA ASN A 67 -14.55 12.02 -17.15
C ASN A 67 -15.25 10.97 -16.27
N PRO A 68 -15.46 11.23 -14.98
CA PRO A 68 -16.10 10.26 -14.08
C PRO A 68 -17.50 9.88 -14.59
N GLY A 69 -17.82 8.58 -14.51
CA GLY A 69 -19.10 8.03 -14.94
C GLY A 69 -19.19 7.70 -16.45
N LYS A 70 -18.19 8.03 -17.24
CA LYS A 70 -18.08 7.60 -18.64
C LYS A 70 -17.06 6.46 -18.77
N ARG A 71 -17.46 5.29 -18.44
CA ARG A 71 -16.62 4.11 -18.16
C ARG A 71 -15.47 3.87 -19.17
N GLU A 72 -15.71 4.10 -20.46
CA GLU A 72 -14.69 3.91 -21.51
C GLU A 72 -13.75 5.12 -21.67
N GLU A 73 -14.13 6.27 -21.12
CA GLU A 73 -13.38 7.52 -21.18
C GLU A 73 -12.76 7.93 -19.83
N GLU A 74 -13.05 7.19 -18.77
CA GLU A 74 -12.42 7.44 -17.47
C GLU A 74 -10.91 7.26 -17.57
N PHE A 75 -10.18 8.19 -16.97
CA PHE A 75 -8.73 8.20 -16.98
C PHE A 75 -8.19 8.61 -15.60
N LEU A 76 -7.38 7.74 -15.00
CA LEU A 76 -6.74 8.00 -13.71
C LEU A 76 -5.55 8.95 -13.88
N VAL A 77 -5.44 9.96 -13.04
CA VAL A 77 -4.24 10.81 -12.91
C VAL A 77 -3.78 10.73 -11.47
N GLU A 78 -2.65 10.07 -11.24
CA GLU A 78 -1.98 10.01 -9.95
C GLU A 78 -0.83 11.00 -9.94
N MET A 79 -0.87 11.96 -9.03
CA MET A 79 0.09 13.06 -8.99
C MET A 79 1.19 12.82 -7.98
N LYS A 80 2.41 13.20 -8.35
CA LYS A 80 3.60 13.07 -7.52
C LYS A 80 4.47 14.32 -7.62
N ARG A 81 5.27 14.53 -6.57
CA ARG A 81 6.32 15.55 -6.55
C ARG A 81 7.64 14.92 -6.11
N ASP A 82 8.34 14.34 -7.05
CA ASP A 82 9.62 13.68 -6.77
C ASP A 82 10.70 14.03 -7.81
N THR A 83 11.92 13.52 -7.64
CA THR A 83 13.05 13.73 -8.55
C THR A 83 12.92 12.94 -9.85
N GLN A 84 12.08 11.91 -9.87
CA GLN A 84 11.77 11.07 -11.03
C GLN A 84 10.52 10.24 -10.76
N ILE A 85 9.90 9.74 -11.83
CA ILE A 85 8.87 8.70 -11.68
C ILE A 85 9.53 7.40 -11.23
N LYS A 86 9.02 6.80 -10.16
CA LYS A 86 9.50 5.55 -9.58
C LYS A 86 8.59 4.39 -10.02
N LYS A 87 9.16 3.19 -10.08
CA LYS A 87 8.39 1.97 -10.34
C LYS A 87 7.27 1.76 -9.33
N THR A 88 7.50 2.13 -8.07
CA THR A 88 6.49 2.07 -7.00
C THR A 88 5.26 2.93 -7.27
N PHE A 89 5.43 4.10 -7.89
CA PHE A 89 4.30 4.95 -8.31
C PHE A 89 3.48 4.28 -9.40
N ILE A 90 4.16 3.64 -10.37
CA ILE A 90 3.50 2.86 -11.42
C ILE A 90 2.69 1.72 -10.81
N MET A 91 3.29 0.94 -9.91
CA MET A 91 2.61 -0.16 -9.21
C MET A 91 1.38 0.31 -8.43
N GLN A 92 1.47 1.43 -7.72
CA GLN A 92 0.33 2.05 -7.03
C GLN A 92 -0.78 2.39 -8.02
N GLY A 93 -0.44 3.08 -9.10
CA GLY A 93 -1.41 3.45 -10.14
C GLY A 93 -2.08 2.22 -10.78
N GLU A 94 -1.31 1.15 -11.04
CA GLU A 94 -1.85 -0.12 -11.54
C GLU A 94 -2.85 -0.77 -10.58
N VAL A 95 -2.54 -0.76 -9.26
CA VAL A 95 -3.47 -1.26 -8.24
C VAL A 95 -4.75 -0.41 -8.21
N TYR A 96 -4.63 0.90 -8.37
CA TYR A 96 -5.81 1.78 -8.46
C TYR A 96 -6.63 1.53 -9.72
N LEU A 97 -6.00 1.35 -10.87
CA LEU A 97 -6.70 0.99 -12.13
C LEU A 97 -7.47 -0.33 -11.99
N ILE A 98 -6.87 -1.34 -11.32
CA ILE A 98 -7.55 -2.61 -11.03
C ILE A 98 -8.76 -2.36 -10.13
N SER A 99 -8.56 -1.67 -9.02
CA SER A 99 -9.58 -1.45 -7.99
C SER A 99 -10.77 -0.63 -8.49
N LEU A 100 -10.50 0.39 -9.33
CA LEU A 100 -11.51 1.25 -9.95
C LEU A 100 -12.12 0.65 -11.23
N ASN A 101 -11.52 -0.39 -11.78
CA ASN A 101 -11.85 -0.94 -13.09
C ASN A 101 -11.74 0.09 -14.23
N ILE A 102 -10.73 0.96 -14.18
CA ILE A 102 -10.39 1.93 -15.21
C ILE A 102 -9.26 1.37 -16.08
N GLU A 103 -9.37 1.50 -17.41
CA GLU A 103 -8.44 0.84 -18.34
C GLU A 103 -7.09 1.54 -18.45
N ARG A 104 -7.06 2.88 -18.29
CA ARG A 104 -5.85 3.68 -18.50
C ARG A 104 -5.75 4.81 -17.48
N GLY A 105 -4.51 5.23 -17.25
CA GLY A 105 -4.20 6.38 -16.41
C GLY A 105 -2.78 6.86 -16.66
N CYS A 106 -2.32 7.77 -15.85
CA CYS A 106 -0.92 8.18 -15.83
C CYS A 106 -0.44 8.51 -14.42
N ILE A 107 0.87 8.41 -14.26
CA ILE A 107 1.60 9.04 -13.18
C ILE A 107 2.08 10.39 -13.67
N LEU A 108 1.62 11.46 -13.04
CA LEU A 108 2.00 12.83 -13.34
C LEU A 108 2.97 13.34 -12.25
N ASN A 109 4.23 13.51 -12.59
CA ASN A 109 5.24 13.97 -11.64
C ASN A 109 5.69 15.42 -11.93
N PHE A 110 5.49 16.29 -10.95
CA PHE A 110 6.09 17.61 -10.93
C PHE A 110 7.51 17.50 -10.37
N ASN A 111 8.50 17.37 -11.28
CA ASN A 111 9.87 17.06 -10.91
C ASN A 111 10.52 18.19 -10.10
N LYS A 112 10.73 17.92 -8.80
CA LYS A 112 11.24 18.92 -7.83
C LYS A 112 12.69 19.34 -8.05
N SER A 113 13.47 18.56 -8.81
CA SER A 113 14.88 18.85 -9.07
C SER A 113 15.11 19.56 -10.39
N LYS A 114 14.36 19.19 -11.41
CA LYS A 114 14.53 19.71 -12.78
C LYS A 114 13.58 20.85 -13.13
N GLY A 115 12.49 21.01 -12.38
CA GLY A 115 11.45 22.00 -12.69
C GLY A 115 10.70 21.69 -14.00
N ILE A 116 10.52 20.43 -14.32
CA ILE A 116 9.79 19.96 -15.50
C ILE A 116 8.66 19.02 -15.09
N VAL A 117 7.74 18.80 -16.00
CA VAL A 117 6.70 17.78 -15.88
C VAL A 117 7.20 16.48 -16.50
N GLU A 118 6.97 15.37 -15.83
CA GLU A 118 7.21 14.02 -16.33
C GLU A 118 5.89 13.25 -16.28
N ILE A 119 5.55 12.53 -17.34
CA ILE A 119 4.34 11.71 -17.43
C ILE A 119 4.68 10.31 -17.90
N GLU A 120 4.21 9.32 -17.13
CA GLU A 120 4.23 7.92 -17.49
C GLU A 120 2.80 7.40 -17.62
N GLU A 121 2.43 6.95 -18.82
CA GLU A 121 1.12 6.33 -19.05
C GLU A 121 1.12 4.92 -18.47
N ILE A 122 0.07 4.59 -17.72
CA ILE A 122 -0.16 3.28 -17.13
C ILE A 122 -1.44 2.66 -17.71
N LYS A 123 -1.42 1.34 -17.81
CA LYS A 123 -2.57 0.56 -18.26
C LYS A 123 -2.94 -0.44 -17.18
N LYS A 124 -4.23 -0.73 -17.08
CA LYS A 124 -4.71 -1.76 -16.17
C LYS A 124 -4.08 -3.10 -16.54
N PRO A 125 -3.24 -3.68 -15.67
CA PRO A 125 -2.57 -4.94 -15.99
C PRO A 125 -3.56 -6.10 -16.04
N GLU A 126 -3.31 -7.04 -16.93
CA GLU A 126 -4.00 -8.32 -16.93
C GLU A 126 -3.49 -9.19 -15.79
N ARG A 127 -4.17 -9.13 -14.65
CA ARG A 127 -3.85 -9.98 -13.49
C ARG A 127 -4.93 -11.02 -13.28
N LYS A 128 -4.51 -12.25 -13.00
CA LYS A 128 -5.39 -13.42 -12.80
C LYS A 128 -6.48 -13.23 -11.73
N TRP A 129 -6.26 -12.32 -10.78
CA TRP A 129 -7.06 -12.15 -9.56
C TRP A 129 -8.07 -11.00 -9.60
N ARG A 130 -8.41 -10.47 -10.74
CA ARG A 130 -9.05 -9.16 -10.91
C ARG A 130 -10.39 -8.98 -10.19
N TYR A 131 -11.26 -9.96 -10.24
CA TYR A 131 -12.62 -9.89 -9.68
C TYR A 131 -13.12 -11.24 -9.16
N GLU A 132 -12.36 -12.30 -9.34
CA GLU A 132 -12.68 -13.59 -8.78
C GLU A 132 -12.17 -13.66 -7.35
N ILE A 133 -13.08 -13.93 -6.42
CA ILE A 133 -12.70 -14.19 -5.03
C ILE A 133 -11.88 -15.48 -5.01
N ALA A 134 -10.63 -15.38 -4.65
CA ALA A 134 -9.81 -16.57 -4.43
C ALA A 134 -10.37 -17.34 -3.24
N LEU A 135 -10.68 -18.60 -3.44
CA LEU A 135 -11.24 -19.45 -2.38
C LEU A 135 -10.11 -20.08 -1.55
N PRO A 136 -10.33 -20.28 -0.23
CA PRO A 136 -9.37 -20.97 0.62
C PRO A 136 -9.03 -22.35 0.08
N GLY A 137 -7.74 -22.64 0.01
CA GLY A 137 -7.21 -23.93 -0.34
C GLY A 137 -7.26 -24.94 0.83
N LYS A 138 -6.65 -26.10 0.64
CA LYS A 138 -6.39 -27.02 1.74
C LYS A 138 -5.37 -26.42 2.70
N LYS A 139 -5.49 -26.72 4.00
CA LYS A 139 -4.55 -26.30 5.02
C LYS A 139 -3.12 -26.67 4.60
N SER A 140 -2.25 -25.67 4.57
CA SER A 140 -0.83 -25.87 4.27
C SER A 140 -0.20 -26.78 5.32
N LYS A 141 0.73 -27.63 4.87
CA LYS A 141 1.55 -28.50 5.77
C LYS A 141 2.86 -27.83 6.18
N LYS A 142 3.16 -26.62 5.65
CA LYS A 142 4.36 -25.87 5.95
C LYS A 142 4.29 -25.25 7.35
N GLY A 143 5.46 -24.95 7.93
CA GLY A 143 5.53 -24.22 9.19
C GLY A 143 5.10 -22.75 9.05
N ILE A 144 4.64 -22.14 10.14
CA ILE A 144 4.15 -20.74 10.15
C ILE A 144 5.22 -19.78 9.60
N LYS A 145 6.50 -19.96 9.93
CA LYS A 145 7.61 -19.13 9.42
C LYS A 145 7.68 -19.13 7.88
N GLU A 146 7.59 -20.30 7.28
CA GLU A 146 7.66 -20.47 5.82
C GLU A 146 6.42 -19.85 5.15
N ILE A 147 5.24 -20.09 5.73
CA ILE A 147 3.98 -19.53 5.24
C ILE A 147 3.99 -18.00 5.29
N LEU A 148 4.48 -17.41 6.38
CA LEU A 148 4.61 -15.95 6.51
C LEU A 148 5.55 -15.39 5.45
N LEU A 149 6.70 -16.03 5.22
CA LEU A 149 7.66 -15.59 4.21
C LEU A 149 7.05 -15.60 2.80
N GLU A 150 6.39 -16.69 2.43
CA GLU A 150 5.70 -16.78 1.14
C GLU A 150 4.60 -15.76 0.99
N SER A 151 3.79 -15.59 2.04
CA SER A 151 2.69 -14.62 2.04
C SER A 151 3.20 -13.19 1.90
N GLY A 152 4.26 -12.84 2.63
CA GLY A 152 4.90 -11.53 2.51
C GLY A 152 5.43 -11.26 1.10
N LYS A 153 6.08 -12.25 0.47
CA LYS A 153 6.57 -12.13 -0.91
C LYS A 153 5.43 -11.91 -1.91
N GLU A 154 4.37 -12.73 -1.84
CA GLU A 154 3.21 -12.58 -2.73
C GLU A 154 2.53 -11.22 -2.57
N VAL A 155 2.44 -10.70 -1.34
CA VAL A 155 1.88 -9.38 -1.06
C VAL A 155 2.76 -8.28 -1.63
N MET A 156 4.10 -8.35 -1.45
CA MET A 156 5.02 -7.36 -2.00
C MET A 156 5.07 -7.39 -3.53
N ASP A 157 4.98 -8.56 -4.15
CA ASP A 157 4.89 -8.71 -5.61
C ASP A 157 3.62 -8.05 -6.19
N TYR A 158 2.54 -8.00 -5.41
CA TYR A 158 1.29 -7.40 -5.85
C TYR A 158 1.19 -5.90 -5.55
N LEU A 159 1.47 -5.51 -4.31
CA LEU A 159 1.27 -4.14 -3.82
C LEU A 159 2.50 -3.25 -4.01
N GLY A 160 3.71 -3.82 -4.04
CA GLY A 160 4.94 -3.05 -4.01
C GLY A 160 5.13 -2.31 -2.68
N THR A 161 5.94 -1.27 -2.69
CA THR A 161 6.34 -0.52 -1.50
C THR A 161 5.60 0.80 -1.30
N GLU A 162 4.77 1.25 -2.24
CA GLU A 162 4.20 2.60 -2.23
C GLU A 162 3.16 2.84 -1.14
N PHE A 163 2.43 1.80 -0.74
CA PHE A 163 1.41 1.93 0.31
C PHE A 163 1.97 2.27 1.70
N GLN A 164 3.29 2.26 1.89
CA GLN A 164 3.98 2.62 3.13
C GLN A 164 3.93 4.11 3.47
N TYR A 165 3.66 4.97 2.51
CA TYR A 165 3.70 6.43 2.71
C TYR A 165 2.37 7.03 3.21
N TYR A 166 1.39 6.20 3.52
CA TYR A 166 0.10 6.61 4.08
C TYR A 166 0.11 6.67 5.61
N LYS A 167 -0.91 7.28 6.20
CA LYS A 167 -1.00 7.54 7.65
C LYS A 167 -0.98 6.25 8.51
N GLU A 168 -1.47 5.14 7.95
CA GLU A 168 -1.45 3.81 8.55
C GLU A 168 -1.00 2.81 7.48
N PRO A 169 0.30 2.86 7.12
CA PRO A 169 0.80 2.12 5.96
C PRO A 169 0.68 0.61 6.14
N GLU A 170 0.84 0.14 7.37
CA GLU A 170 0.93 -1.28 7.67
C GLU A 170 -0.42 -1.99 7.56
N GLU A 171 -1.54 -1.29 7.74
CA GLU A 171 -2.88 -1.90 7.69
C GLU A 171 -3.15 -2.64 6.37
N ILE A 172 -2.82 -2.03 5.23
CA ILE A 172 -2.99 -2.65 3.91
C ILE A 172 -2.18 -3.95 3.81
N TYR A 173 -0.93 -3.92 4.25
CA TYR A 173 -0.06 -5.10 4.21
C TYR A 173 -0.51 -6.17 5.20
N ILE A 174 -0.89 -5.79 6.42
CA ILE A 174 -1.45 -6.70 7.42
C ILE A 174 -2.68 -7.39 6.86
N ASN A 175 -3.64 -6.64 6.31
CA ASN A 175 -4.85 -7.21 5.74
C ASN A 175 -4.57 -8.14 4.54
N ALA A 176 -3.64 -7.75 3.65
CA ALA A 176 -3.26 -8.59 2.51
C ALA A 176 -2.57 -9.91 2.93
N VAL A 177 -1.65 -9.85 3.91
CA VAL A 177 -1.04 -11.06 4.48
C VAL A 177 -2.11 -11.91 5.17
N GLY A 178 -3.09 -11.30 5.86
CA GLY A 178 -4.23 -12.01 6.43
C GLY A 178 -5.05 -12.77 5.37
N VAL A 179 -5.24 -12.18 4.19
CA VAL A 179 -5.86 -12.88 3.04
C VAL A 179 -5.01 -14.09 2.64
N GLU A 180 -3.68 -13.93 2.48
CA GLU A 180 -2.79 -15.04 2.14
C GLU A 180 -2.85 -16.20 3.14
N LEU A 181 -2.84 -15.87 4.43
CA LEU A 181 -2.93 -16.87 5.49
C LEU A 181 -4.24 -17.67 5.39
N ARG A 182 -5.39 -16.97 5.20
CA ARG A 182 -6.69 -17.65 5.02
C ARG A 182 -6.73 -18.51 3.76
N LEU A 183 -6.18 -18.02 2.64
CA LEU A 183 -6.10 -18.78 1.39
C LEU A 183 -5.25 -20.05 1.54
N LYS A 184 -4.23 -20.03 2.41
CA LYS A 184 -3.39 -21.19 2.76
C LYS A 184 -4.02 -22.06 3.87
N GLY A 185 -5.26 -21.76 4.28
CA GLY A 185 -5.99 -22.52 5.30
C GLY A 185 -5.44 -22.36 6.72
N ILE A 186 -4.82 -21.21 7.01
CA ILE A 186 -4.28 -20.89 8.34
C ILE A 186 -5.30 -20.02 9.08
N ASN A 187 -5.77 -20.49 10.22
CA ASN A 187 -6.64 -19.74 11.11
C ASN A 187 -5.80 -18.85 12.03
N PHE A 188 -6.29 -17.64 12.23
CA PHE A 188 -5.71 -16.67 13.14
C PHE A 188 -6.77 -15.69 13.63
N HIS A 189 -6.47 -14.96 14.67
CA HIS A 189 -7.22 -13.79 15.13
C HIS A 189 -6.26 -12.68 15.54
N SER A 190 -6.74 -11.44 15.55
CA SER A 190 -6.00 -10.26 16.00
C SER A 190 -6.45 -9.92 17.41
N VAL A 191 -5.51 -9.53 18.27
CA VAL A 191 -5.80 -9.15 19.66
C VAL A 191 -4.93 -7.95 20.04
N THR A 192 -5.51 -7.06 20.82
CA THR A 192 -4.78 -5.96 21.45
C THR A 192 -4.80 -6.17 22.96
N TYR A 193 -3.62 -6.27 23.57
CA TYR A 193 -3.48 -6.44 25.01
C TYR A 193 -3.24 -5.10 25.69
N PRO A 194 -3.95 -4.81 26.81
CA PRO A 194 -3.71 -3.59 27.57
C PRO A 194 -2.39 -3.66 28.32
N VAL A 195 -1.61 -2.59 28.23
CA VAL A 195 -0.45 -2.37 29.11
C VAL A 195 -0.93 -1.67 30.36
N LEU A 196 -0.74 -2.31 31.52
CA LEU A 196 -1.25 -1.82 32.80
C LEU A 196 -0.12 -1.24 33.66
N TYR A 197 -0.36 -0.06 34.24
CA TYR A 197 0.44 0.49 35.28
C TYR A 197 -0.41 0.71 36.56
N LYS A 198 -0.08 0.02 37.63
CA LYS A 198 -0.85 0.05 38.90
C LYS A 198 -2.35 -0.20 38.75
N GLY A 199 -2.71 -1.12 37.82
CA GLY A 199 -4.11 -1.48 37.48
C GLY A 199 -4.81 -0.54 36.52
N GLN A 200 -4.20 0.55 36.09
CA GLN A 200 -4.74 1.45 35.10
C GLN A 200 -4.15 1.15 33.70
N LYS A 201 -4.98 1.09 32.66
CA LYS A 201 -4.51 1.00 31.27
C LYS A 201 -3.78 2.31 30.92
N VAL A 202 -2.50 2.18 30.56
CA VAL A 202 -1.64 3.30 30.16
C VAL A 202 -1.30 3.24 28.68
N ASP A 203 -1.36 2.04 28.08
CA ASP A 203 -1.09 1.80 26.65
C ASP A 203 -1.73 0.49 26.23
N GLU A 204 -1.53 0.11 24.96
CA GLU A 204 -1.95 -1.18 24.41
C GLU A 204 -0.92 -1.70 23.40
N TYR A 205 -0.78 -3.02 23.33
CA TYR A 205 0.09 -3.68 22.37
C TYR A 205 -0.72 -4.59 21.45
N PRO A 206 -0.74 -4.32 20.13
CA PRO A 206 -1.44 -5.12 19.16
C PRO A 206 -0.59 -6.32 18.71
N TYR A 207 -1.21 -7.50 18.65
CA TYR A 207 -0.73 -8.63 17.87
C TYR A 207 -1.53 -8.69 16.58
N ASN A 208 -0.88 -8.59 15.43
CA ASN A 208 -1.55 -8.67 14.15
C ASN A 208 -2.18 -10.06 13.96
N TYR A 209 -1.45 -11.11 14.34
CA TYR A 209 -1.95 -12.49 14.28
C TYR A 209 -1.57 -13.28 15.53
N ILE A 210 -2.54 -14.04 16.04
CA ILE A 210 -2.35 -15.13 16.98
C ILE A 210 -2.85 -16.41 16.32
N PHE A 211 -1.99 -17.40 16.21
CA PHE A 211 -2.27 -18.67 15.56
C PHE A 211 -2.86 -19.70 16.51
N GLU A 212 -3.40 -20.82 15.96
CA GLU A 212 -4.00 -21.90 16.73
C GLU A 212 -3.02 -22.57 17.72
N ASP A 213 -1.73 -22.55 17.44
CA ASP A 213 -0.68 -23.09 18.32
C ASP A 213 -0.25 -22.13 19.45
N GLY A 214 -0.89 -20.96 19.51
CA GLY A 214 -0.58 -19.92 20.49
C GLY A 214 0.64 -19.05 20.13
N SER A 215 1.29 -19.31 18.97
CA SER A 215 2.32 -18.40 18.48
C SER A 215 1.73 -17.13 17.89
N THR A 216 2.53 -16.07 17.81
CA THR A 216 2.10 -14.74 17.33
C THR A 216 2.88 -14.31 16.12
N ALA A 217 2.34 -13.35 15.35
CA ALA A 217 3.11 -12.65 14.35
C ALA A 217 2.72 -11.18 14.31
N ASN A 218 3.74 -10.32 14.19
CA ASN A 218 3.57 -8.91 13.87
C ASN A 218 4.23 -8.59 12.52
N ILE A 219 3.60 -7.68 11.80
CA ILE A 219 4.04 -7.21 10.49
C ILE A 219 4.43 -5.75 10.62
N PHE A 220 5.56 -5.41 10.06
CA PHE A 220 5.99 -4.01 9.96
C PHE A 220 6.84 -3.77 8.72
N VAL A 221 7.03 -2.50 8.40
CA VAL A 221 7.86 -2.07 7.27
C VAL A 221 9.21 -1.60 7.79
N TYR A 222 10.30 -2.23 7.34
CA TYR A 222 11.65 -1.89 7.77
C TYR A 222 12.43 -1.09 6.74
N LYS A 223 13.34 -0.24 7.22
CA LYS A 223 14.30 0.53 6.40
C LYS A 223 15.72 0.02 6.54
N SER A 224 16.02 -0.66 7.63
CA SER A 224 17.33 -1.22 7.94
C SER A 224 17.21 -2.52 8.73
N SER A 225 18.25 -3.35 8.74
CA SER A 225 18.30 -4.55 9.57
C SER A 225 18.18 -4.25 11.08
N LYS A 226 18.59 -3.06 11.49
CA LYS A 226 18.48 -2.61 12.89
C LYS A 226 17.01 -2.49 13.32
N ASP A 227 16.13 -2.03 12.45
CA ASP A 227 14.70 -1.93 12.74
C ASP A 227 14.11 -3.32 13.05
N ILE A 228 14.57 -4.36 12.33
CA ILE A 228 14.15 -5.75 12.54
C ILE A 228 14.62 -6.26 13.92
N ASP A 229 15.84 -5.89 14.33
CA ASP A 229 16.39 -6.27 15.62
C ASP A 229 15.62 -5.58 16.75
N GLU A 230 15.34 -4.29 16.64
CA GLU A 230 14.57 -3.53 17.62
C GLU A 230 13.13 -4.08 17.76
N GLU A 231 12.43 -4.35 16.66
CA GLU A 231 11.08 -4.90 16.71
C GLU A 231 11.05 -6.33 17.28
N ALA A 232 12.08 -7.14 17.02
CA ALA A 232 12.21 -8.48 17.59
C ALA A 232 12.37 -8.43 19.13
N GLU A 233 13.15 -7.48 19.65
CA GLU A 233 13.29 -7.30 21.10
C GLU A 233 11.99 -6.78 21.74
N ILE A 234 11.27 -5.89 21.08
CA ILE A 234 9.96 -5.42 21.50
C ILE A 234 8.97 -6.60 21.60
N LEU A 235 8.86 -7.39 20.53
CA LEU A 235 7.99 -8.57 20.50
C LEU A 235 8.36 -9.56 21.61
N LYS A 236 9.65 -9.81 21.82
CA LYS A 236 10.15 -10.69 22.87
C LYS A 236 9.74 -10.23 24.25
N MET A 237 9.88 -8.93 24.53
CA MET A 237 9.47 -8.32 25.79
C MET A 237 7.96 -8.53 26.04
N TYR A 238 7.12 -8.19 25.07
CA TYR A 238 5.67 -8.35 25.23
C TYR A 238 5.24 -9.82 25.31
N ASN A 239 5.85 -10.70 24.51
CA ASN A 239 5.60 -12.14 24.59
C ASN A 239 5.89 -12.67 26.01
N LYS A 240 6.99 -12.25 26.63
CA LYS A 240 7.32 -12.61 28.02
C LYS A 240 6.27 -12.09 29.00
N ILE A 241 5.80 -10.84 28.84
CA ILE A 241 4.78 -10.23 29.71
C ILE A 241 3.46 -11.00 29.62
N PHE A 242 3.07 -11.40 28.42
CA PHE A 242 1.78 -12.06 28.18
C PHE A 242 1.86 -13.60 28.18
N GLY A 243 3.02 -14.17 28.49
CA GLY A 243 3.20 -15.62 28.61
C GLY A 243 3.19 -16.38 27.25
N ILE A 244 3.47 -15.67 26.16
CA ILE A 244 3.56 -16.25 24.82
C ILE A 244 4.99 -16.78 24.60
N LYS A 245 5.12 -18.04 24.24
CA LYS A 245 6.43 -18.70 24.11
C LYS A 245 7.16 -18.41 22.81
N LYS A 246 6.41 -18.16 21.74
CA LYS A 246 6.94 -18.05 20.39
C LYS A 246 6.22 -16.98 19.59
N GLY A 247 6.98 -16.15 18.88
CA GLY A 247 6.46 -15.16 17.98
C GLY A 247 7.27 -15.05 16.70
N TYR A 248 6.74 -14.31 15.75
CA TYR A 248 7.36 -14.02 14.46
C TYR A 248 7.27 -12.55 14.14
N ILE A 249 8.31 -11.99 13.58
CA ILE A 249 8.30 -10.71 12.89
C ILE A 249 8.31 -10.99 11.39
N LEU A 250 7.28 -10.52 10.68
CA LEU A 250 7.30 -10.44 9.23
C LEU A 250 7.68 -9.01 8.85
N ALA A 251 8.92 -8.81 8.46
CA ALA A 251 9.46 -7.53 8.04
C ALA A 251 9.34 -7.37 6.52
N LEU A 252 8.60 -6.37 6.07
CA LEU A 252 8.42 -6.02 4.67
C LEU A 252 9.39 -4.89 4.30
N PRO A 253 10.08 -4.96 3.15
CA PRO A 253 11.06 -3.95 2.79
C PRO A 253 10.42 -2.62 2.43
N SER A 254 11.06 -1.50 2.83
CA SER A 254 10.66 -0.14 2.45
C SER A 254 11.16 0.28 1.06
N ASN A 255 11.94 -0.55 0.41
CA ASN A 255 12.50 -0.30 -0.92
C ASN A 255 12.55 -1.59 -1.74
N GLU A 256 12.70 -1.46 -3.07
CA GLU A 256 12.68 -2.59 -4.01
C GLU A 256 13.95 -3.45 -4.01
N LYS A 257 15.00 -3.04 -3.28
CA LYS A 257 16.30 -3.74 -3.27
C LYS A 257 16.42 -4.75 -2.15
N ASP A 258 15.62 -4.60 -1.12
CA ASP A 258 15.64 -5.43 0.07
C ASP A 258 14.60 -6.55 0.00
N ASP A 259 14.82 -7.62 0.74
CA ASP A 259 13.98 -8.81 0.74
C ASP A 259 12.97 -8.82 1.89
N VAL A 260 11.89 -9.57 1.71
CA VAL A 260 10.97 -9.94 2.80
C VAL A 260 11.71 -10.84 3.79
N VAL A 261 11.68 -10.50 5.07
CA VAL A 261 12.36 -11.23 6.13
C VAL A 261 11.35 -11.74 7.16
N VAL A 262 11.52 -12.99 7.61
CA VAL A 262 10.80 -13.52 8.76
C VAL A 262 11.78 -13.89 9.86
N ARG A 263 11.68 -13.22 11.01
CA ARG A 263 12.44 -13.51 12.21
C ARG A 263 11.59 -14.24 13.23
N GLU A 264 12.07 -15.36 13.72
CA GLU A 264 11.49 -16.09 14.84
C GLU A 264 12.02 -15.52 16.16
N VAL A 265 11.13 -15.36 17.14
CA VAL A 265 11.40 -14.79 18.46
C VAL A 265 10.91 -15.76 19.52
N GLU A 266 11.82 -16.25 20.36
CA GLU A 266 11.53 -17.06 21.54
C GLU A 266 11.63 -16.19 22.80
N SER A 267 10.71 -16.40 23.76
CA SER A 267 10.58 -15.60 24.99
C SER A 267 11.20 -16.28 26.19
#